data_6bb6b6f0d29fa609e91bfd629d6ce7fd
#
_entry.id   6bb6b6f0d29fa609e91bfd629d6ce7fd
#
_cell.length_a   1.000
_cell.length_b   1.000
_cell.length_c   1.000
_cell.angle_alpha   90.00
_cell.angle_beta   90.00
_cell.angle_gamma   90.00
#
_symmetry.space_group_name_H-M   'P 1'
#
loop_
_entity.id
_entity.type
_entity.pdbx_description
1 polymer ?
#
loop_
_entity_poly.entity_id
_entity_poly.type
_entity_poly.pdbx_seq_one_letter_code
_entity_poly.pdbx_strand_id
1 'polypeptide(L)'
;MQRFHIDRVVQGLCEITDERFTCDNVYDFLDQTPIDSDSITKYFYWSPDFYTRNLIYKDARFEMMAICWEVGQVSRVHDHADQKCWMTVPIGRLQGQNFAVDEMDESRGYCKLSKTDTFELADCLAAKVELEEPVHQVLNLPEYQERAVSIHIYSKPYESCNSYCLDTDTFKSVPLCYTSIGGKLLNGVSL
;
A
#
# COMPACT_ATOMS: atom_id res chain seq x y z
N MET A 1 22.40 -6.85 5.35
CA MET A 1 21.81 -5.65 5.97
C MET A 1 21.08 -6.08 7.24
N GLN A 2 21.17 -5.31 8.34
CA GLN A 2 20.43 -5.63 9.57
C GLN A 2 18.94 -5.44 9.33
N ARG A 3 18.10 -6.42 9.70
CA ARG A 3 16.64 -6.32 9.60
C ARG A 3 16.03 -6.02 10.97
N PHE A 4 14.89 -5.34 10.99
CA PHE A 4 14.24 -4.85 12.20
C PHE A 4 12.89 -5.52 12.41
N HIS A 5 12.62 -5.96 13.64
CA HIS A 5 11.32 -6.48 14.04
C HIS A 5 10.24 -5.42 13.81
N ILE A 6 9.06 -5.81 13.31
CA ILE A 6 7.98 -4.88 12.96
C ILE A 6 7.58 -3.93 14.10
N ASP A 7 7.58 -4.41 15.34
CA ASP A 7 7.23 -3.58 16.50
C ASP A 7 8.25 -2.43 16.71
N ARG A 8 9.53 -2.65 16.36
CA ARG A 8 10.57 -1.59 16.40
C ARG A 8 10.36 -0.55 15.30
N VAL A 9 9.91 -1.00 14.13
CA VAL A 9 9.56 -0.08 13.03
C VAL A 9 8.35 0.77 13.39
N VAL A 10 7.30 0.15 13.95
CA VAL A 10 6.13 0.89 14.48
C VAL A 10 6.54 1.88 15.55
N GLN A 11 7.34 1.46 16.54
CA GLN A 11 7.81 2.33 17.60
C GLN A 11 8.60 3.53 17.04
N GLY A 12 9.53 3.30 16.10
CA GLY A 12 10.31 4.37 15.47
C GLY A 12 9.44 5.38 14.73
N LEU A 13 8.41 4.92 14.01
CA LEU A 13 7.43 5.81 13.37
C LEU A 13 6.63 6.63 14.40
N CYS A 14 6.27 6.03 15.54
CA CYS A 14 5.59 6.74 16.63
C CYS A 14 6.46 7.82 17.27
N GLU A 15 7.79 7.64 17.29
CA GLU A 15 8.76 8.59 17.85
C GLU A 15 9.05 9.79 16.91
N ILE A 16 8.71 9.71 15.62
CA ILE A 16 8.79 10.86 14.70
C ILE A 16 7.72 11.89 15.12
N THR A 17 8.13 13.12 15.42
CA THR A 17 7.18 14.18 15.78
C THR A 17 6.30 14.59 14.60
N ASP A 18 5.14 15.22 14.85
CA ASP A 18 4.21 15.60 13.79
C ASP A 18 4.83 16.53 12.76
N GLU A 19 5.67 17.46 13.18
CA GLU A 19 6.38 18.39 12.27
C GLU A 19 7.40 17.65 11.38
N ARG A 20 7.91 16.52 11.84
CA ARG A 20 8.87 15.68 11.12
C ARG A 20 8.24 14.51 10.39
N PHE A 21 6.94 14.27 10.52
CA PHE A 21 6.24 13.20 9.80
C PHE A 21 5.95 13.63 8.35
N THR A 22 7.03 13.92 7.62
CA THR A 22 7.04 14.35 6.22
C THR A 22 7.26 13.18 5.29
N CYS A 23 7.00 13.38 3.99
CA CYS A 23 7.19 12.33 2.98
C CYS A 23 8.61 11.79 2.98
N ASP A 24 9.61 12.68 2.99
CA ASP A 24 11.02 12.30 2.93
C ASP A 24 11.52 11.67 4.23
N ASN A 25 11.19 12.24 5.40
CA ASN A 25 11.68 11.69 6.67
C ASN A 25 11.15 10.27 6.95
N VAL A 26 9.90 9.98 6.58
CA VAL A 26 9.33 8.63 6.72
C VAL A 26 9.94 7.69 5.69
N TYR A 27 10.16 8.16 4.47
CA TYR A 27 10.85 7.40 3.43
C TYR A 27 12.27 7.01 3.89
N ASP A 28 13.09 8.00 4.32
CA ASP A 28 14.44 7.77 4.80
C ASP A 28 14.49 6.81 6.00
N PHE A 29 13.53 6.93 6.92
CA PHE A 29 13.39 6.01 8.05
C PHE A 29 13.14 4.58 7.58
N LEU A 30 12.20 4.36 6.65
CA LEU A 30 11.88 3.03 6.12
C LEU A 30 13.04 2.42 5.34
N ASP A 31 13.75 3.22 4.54
CA ASP A 31 14.93 2.77 3.79
C ASP A 31 16.06 2.32 4.71
N GLN A 32 16.19 2.94 5.88
CA GLN A 32 17.18 2.59 6.89
C GLN A 32 16.75 1.48 7.85
N THR A 33 15.48 1.11 7.86
CA THR A 33 14.91 0.10 8.76
C THR A 33 14.20 -1.04 8.01
N PRO A 34 14.93 -1.81 7.17
CA PRO A 34 14.36 -2.93 6.43
C PRO A 34 13.73 -3.94 7.40
N ILE A 35 12.51 -4.36 7.08
CA ILE A 35 11.68 -5.18 7.97
C ILE A 35 12.14 -6.63 7.94
N ASP A 36 12.23 -7.24 9.13
CA ASP A 36 12.40 -8.68 9.30
C ASP A 36 11.09 -9.39 8.93
N SER A 37 11.13 -10.21 7.87
CA SER A 37 9.97 -10.94 7.36
C SER A 37 9.36 -11.92 8.37
N ASP A 38 10.16 -12.49 9.26
CA ASP A 38 9.65 -13.41 10.28
C ASP A 38 8.76 -12.69 11.29
N SER A 39 9.02 -11.40 11.55
CA SER A 39 8.27 -10.60 12.50
C SER A 39 6.85 -10.23 12.06
N ILE A 40 6.52 -10.40 10.77
CA ILE A 40 5.21 -10.06 10.19
C ILE A 40 4.35 -11.27 9.85
N THR A 41 4.83 -12.50 10.08
CA THR A 41 4.14 -13.75 9.70
C THR A 41 2.74 -13.89 10.29
N LYS A 42 2.50 -13.38 11.51
CA LYS A 42 1.18 -13.38 12.16
C LYS A 42 0.10 -12.57 11.41
N TYR A 43 0.50 -11.74 10.44
CA TYR A 43 -0.40 -10.94 9.62
C TYR A 43 -0.64 -11.55 8.23
N PHE A 44 -0.13 -12.76 7.95
CA PHE A 44 -0.29 -13.39 6.65
C PHE A 44 -1.62 -14.11 6.55
N TYR A 45 -2.54 -13.48 5.86
CA TYR A 45 -3.78 -14.07 5.43
C TYR A 45 -3.83 -14.04 3.89
N TRP A 46 -4.06 -15.17 3.27
CA TRP A 46 -4.04 -15.33 1.82
C TRP A 46 -5.44 -15.64 1.31
N SER A 47 -5.81 -15.09 0.17
CA SER A 47 -7.06 -15.39 -0.51
C SER A 47 -6.78 -15.60 -2.00
N PRO A 48 -7.34 -16.64 -2.64
CA PRO A 48 -7.20 -16.83 -4.07
C PRO A 48 -7.95 -15.76 -4.89
N ASP A 49 -8.95 -15.11 -4.30
CA ASP A 49 -9.87 -14.23 -5.02
C ASP A 49 -9.44 -12.76 -4.98
N PHE A 50 -8.70 -12.34 -3.94
CA PHE A 50 -8.29 -10.95 -3.75
C PHE A 50 -7.06 -10.84 -2.84
N TYR A 51 -6.26 -9.78 -3.02
CA TYR A 51 -5.20 -9.43 -2.08
C TYR A 51 -5.80 -9.01 -0.73
N THR A 52 -5.17 -9.40 0.36
CA THR A 52 -5.72 -9.17 1.70
C THR A 52 -5.05 -7.96 2.36
N ARG A 53 -5.80 -7.23 3.19
CA ARG A 53 -5.37 -6.02 3.91
C ARG A 53 -5.36 -6.28 5.41
N ASN A 54 -4.20 -6.41 6.01
CA ASN A 54 -4.01 -6.91 7.37
C ASN A 54 -3.42 -5.80 8.25
N LEU A 55 -4.27 -5.18 9.09
CA LEU A 55 -3.88 -4.05 9.92
C LEU A 55 -2.88 -4.48 10.99
N ILE A 56 -1.72 -3.82 11.03
CA ILE A 56 -0.65 -4.00 12.02
C ILE A 56 -0.81 -2.99 13.15
N TYR A 57 -0.95 -1.71 12.79
CA TYR A 57 -1.03 -0.58 13.72
C TYR A 57 -1.91 0.53 13.14
N LYS A 58 -2.61 1.25 14.02
CA LYS A 58 -3.39 2.44 13.65
C LYS A 58 -3.50 3.38 14.83
N ASP A 59 -3.24 4.65 14.60
CA ASP A 59 -3.57 5.77 15.49
C ASP A 59 -4.21 6.93 14.70
N ALA A 60 -4.29 8.12 15.27
CA ALA A 60 -4.86 9.28 14.59
C ALA A 60 -3.94 9.86 13.49
N ARG A 61 -2.66 9.51 13.49
CA ARG A 61 -1.64 10.04 12.60
C ARG A 61 -1.35 9.16 11.41
N PHE A 62 -1.26 7.84 11.61
CA PHE A 62 -1.01 6.90 10.53
C PHE A 62 -1.62 5.52 10.79
N GLU A 63 -1.76 4.75 9.74
CA GLU A 63 -2.00 3.31 9.81
C GLU A 63 -0.92 2.56 9.05
N MET A 64 -0.58 1.37 9.55
CA MET A 64 0.36 0.45 8.90
C MET A 64 -0.32 -0.89 8.69
N MET A 65 -0.18 -1.47 7.51
CA MET A 65 -0.74 -2.77 7.20
C MET A 65 0.18 -3.65 6.36
N ALA A 66 0.04 -4.96 6.53
CA ALA A 66 0.58 -5.95 5.61
C ALA A 66 -0.48 -6.26 4.54
N ILE A 67 -0.08 -6.20 3.28
CA ILE A 67 -0.91 -6.62 2.16
C ILE A 67 -0.28 -7.89 1.58
N CYS A 68 -1.07 -8.98 1.52
CA CYS A 68 -0.62 -10.27 0.99
C CYS A 68 -1.18 -10.46 -0.42
N TRP A 69 -0.31 -10.83 -1.35
CA TRP A 69 -0.58 -10.93 -2.77
C TRP A 69 -0.31 -12.36 -3.27
N GLU A 70 -1.33 -13.04 -3.77
CA GLU A 70 -1.12 -14.25 -4.58
C GLU A 70 -0.55 -13.88 -5.95
N VAL A 71 0.06 -14.86 -6.62
CA VAL A 71 0.58 -14.67 -7.97
C VAL A 71 -0.53 -14.24 -8.93
N GLY A 72 -0.30 -13.20 -9.70
CA GLY A 72 -1.26 -12.64 -10.65
C GLY A 72 -2.26 -11.64 -10.07
N GLN A 73 -2.25 -11.39 -8.76
CA GLN A 73 -3.14 -10.40 -8.17
C GLN A 73 -2.67 -8.97 -8.45
N VAL A 74 -3.64 -8.11 -8.68
CA VAL A 74 -3.43 -6.69 -8.96
C VAL A 74 -4.37 -5.83 -8.13
N SER A 75 -3.92 -4.65 -7.70
CA SER A 75 -4.83 -3.66 -7.12
C SER A 75 -5.67 -3.01 -8.21
N ARG A 76 -6.76 -2.36 -7.82
CA ARG A 76 -7.39 -1.38 -8.71
C ARG A 76 -6.41 -0.24 -8.96
N VAL A 77 -6.57 0.47 -10.07
CA VAL A 77 -5.98 1.80 -10.23
C VAL A 77 -6.69 2.71 -9.23
N HIS A 78 -5.95 3.36 -8.33
CA HIS A 78 -6.53 4.08 -7.19
C HIS A 78 -5.64 5.23 -6.73
N ASP A 79 -6.25 6.15 -5.96
CA ASP A 79 -5.56 7.19 -5.19
C ASP A 79 -5.55 6.86 -3.69
N HIS A 80 -5.11 7.80 -2.88
CA HIS A 80 -5.05 7.69 -1.42
C HIS A 80 -5.87 8.78 -0.70
N ALA A 81 -6.89 9.36 -1.34
CA ALA A 81 -7.71 10.43 -0.78
C ALA A 81 -6.86 11.58 -0.19
N ASP A 82 -5.87 12.04 -0.95
CA ASP A 82 -4.88 13.08 -0.58
C ASP A 82 -4.00 12.73 0.63
N GLN A 83 -3.96 11.45 1.03
CA GLN A 83 -3.09 11.01 2.10
C GLN A 83 -1.72 10.58 1.55
N LYS A 84 -0.69 10.82 2.35
CA LYS A 84 0.66 10.32 2.06
C LYS A 84 0.68 8.79 2.15
N CYS A 85 1.40 8.16 1.24
CA CYS A 85 1.56 6.72 1.21
C CYS A 85 3.04 6.36 1.06
N TRP A 86 3.45 5.37 1.83
CA TRP A 86 4.77 4.72 1.70
C TRP A 86 4.56 3.21 1.66
N MET A 87 5.43 2.53 0.95
CA MET A 87 5.43 1.08 0.93
C MET A 87 6.85 0.51 0.89
N THR A 88 6.98 -0.72 1.35
CA THR A 88 8.17 -1.56 1.19
C THR A 88 7.73 -3.01 0.98
N VAL A 89 8.55 -3.83 0.32
CA VAL A 89 8.23 -5.23 -0.01
C VAL A 89 9.24 -6.15 0.67
N PRO A 90 8.97 -6.60 1.91
CA PRO A 90 9.85 -7.51 2.65
C PRO A 90 9.85 -8.95 2.13
N ILE A 91 8.84 -9.38 1.36
CA ILE A 91 8.75 -10.75 0.80
C ILE A 91 8.28 -10.66 -0.66
N GLY A 92 8.98 -11.40 -1.52
CA GLY A 92 8.69 -11.44 -2.95
C GLY A 92 9.01 -10.13 -3.65
N ARG A 93 8.34 -9.89 -4.75
CA ARG A 93 8.47 -8.66 -5.54
C ARG A 93 7.12 -8.20 -6.07
N LEU A 94 6.99 -6.92 -6.30
CA LEU A 94 5.81 -6.29 -6.87
C LEU A 94 6.23 -5.27 -7.92
N GLN A 95 5.35 -5.02 -8.87
CA GLN A 95 5.48 -3.91 -9.80
C GLN A 95 4.54 -2.78 -9.37
N GLY A 96 5.06 -1.56 -9.32
CA GLY A 96 4.27 -0.34 -9.26
C GLY A 96 4.08 0.23 -10.66
N GLN A 97 2.88 0.75 -10.95
CA GLN A 97 2.56 1.48 -12.17
C GLN A 97 1.89 2.79 -11.78
N ASN A 98 2.52 3.92 -12.11
CA ASN A 98 1.97 5.26 -11.89
C ASN A 98 1.13 5.74 -13.08
N PHE A 99 0.24 6.70 -12.81
CA PHE A 99 -0.62 7.30 -13.81
C PHE A 99 -0.69 8.81 -13.60
N ALA A 100 -0.59 9.56 -14.68
CA ALA A 100 -0.90 10.98 -14.72
C ALA A 100 -2.40 11.20 -15.02
N VAL A 101 -2.98 12.22 -14.41
CA VAL A 101 -4.34 12.67 -14.71
C VAL A 101 -4.27 13.61 -15.91
N ASP A 102 -4.79 13.18 -17.06
CA ASP A 102 -4.82 13.98 -18.28
C ASP A 102 -6.02 14.95 -18.27
N GLU A 103 -7.18 14.46 -17.81
CA GLU A 103 -8.42 15.21 -17.75
C GLU A 103 -9.31 14.69 -16.62
N MET A 104 -9.99 15.57 -15.89
CA MET A 104 -10.88 15.19 -14.78
C MET A 104 -12.12 16.08 -14.74
N ASP A 105 -13.29 15.46 -14.58
CA ASP A 105 -14.58 16.11 -14.30
C ASP A 105 -15.28 15.36 -13.17
N GLU A 106 -15.12 15.84 -11.96
CA GLU A 106 -15.69 15.23 -10.77
C GLU A 106 -17.21 15.15 -10.81
N SER A 107 -17.87 16.16 -11.41
CA SER A 107 -19.32 16.22 -11.48
C SER A 107 -19.93 15.09 -12.32
N ARG A 108 -19.15 14.53 -13.24
CA ARG A 108 -19.52 13.43 -14.12
C ARG A 108 -18.91 12.08 -13.70
N GLY A 109 -18.05 12.05 -12.68
CA GLY A 109 -17.25 10.88 -12.34
C GLY A 109 -16.30 10.45 -13.46
N TYR A 110 -15.83 11.41 -14.27
CA TYR A 110 -14.95 11.21 -15.41
C TYR A 110 -13.50 11.52 -15.03
N CYS A 111 -12.58 10.65 -15.41
CA CYS A 111 -11.15 10.88 -15.26
C CYS A 111 -10.38 10.06 -16.29
N LYS A 112 -9.69 10.73 -17.19
CA LYS A 112 -8.79 10.12 -18.16
C LYS A 112 -7.38 10.07 -17.59
N LEU A 113 -6.78 8.90 -17.65
CA LEU A 113 -5.45 8.63 -17.13
C LEU A 113 -4.52 8.13 -18.23
N SER A 114 -3.27 8.55 -18.20
CA SER A 114 -2.18 7.95 -18.97
C SER A 114 -1.16 7.29 -18.06
N LYS A 115 -0.63 6.15 -18.50
CA LYS A 115 0.47 5.47 -17.79
C LYS A 115 1.73 6.32 -17.85
N THR A 116 2.41 6.42 -16.71
CA THR A 116 3.71 7.07 -16.61
C THR A 116 4.78 6.03 -16.24
N ASP A 117 5.35 6.11 -15.05
CA ASP A 117 6.46 5.26 -14.65
C ASP A 117 6.01 3.87 -14.22
N THR A 118 6.84 2.90 -14.55
CA THR A 118 6.76 1.53 -14.05
C THR A 118 8.04 1.21 -13.30
N PHE A 119 7.92 0.65 -12.11
CA PHE A 119 9.08 0.32 -11.27
C PHE A 119 8.87 -0.98 -10.52
N GLU A 120 9.97 -1.65 -10.18
CA GLU A 120 9.96 -2.88 -9.39
C GLU A 120 10.29 -2.58 -7.92
N LEU A 121 9.61 -3.28 -7.03
CA LEU A 121 9.77 -3.22 -5.59
C LEU A 121 10.09 -4.61 -5.05
N ALA A 122 11.23 -4.75 -4.39
CA ALA A 122 11.70 -5.98 -3.77
C ALA A 122 12.70 -5.65 -2.66
N ASP A 123 13.15 -6.66 -1.91
CA ASP A 123 14.27 -6.57 -0.97
C ASP A 123 14.17 -5.45 0.08
N CYS A 124 12.95 -5.16 0.52
CA CYS A 124 12.65 -4.08 1.46
C CYS A 124 13.00 -2.67 0.96
N LEU A 125 13.19 -2.45 -0.33
CA LEU A 125 13.34 -1.11 -0.85
C LEU A 125 12.08 -0.29 -0.52
N ALA A 126 12.29 0.92 0.01
CA ALA A 126 11.20 1.83 0.30
C ALA A 126 10.74 2.54 -0.97
N ALA A 127 9.45 2.78 -1.07
CA ALA A 127 8.85 3.65 -2.06
C ALA A 127 7.87 4.60 -1.39
N LYS A 128 7.65 5.76 -2.01
CA LYS A 128 6.62 6.73 -1.62
C LYS A 128 5.76 7.07 -2.83
N VAL A 129 4.51 7.41 -2.58
CA VAL A 129 3.64 7.97 -3.62
C VAL A 129 3.77 9.48 -3.57
N GLU A 130 4.18 10.07 -4.68
CA GLU A 130 4.28 11.53 -4.80
C GLU A 130 2.88 12.14 -4.96
N LEU A 131 2.70 13.34 -4.38
CA LEU A 131 1.40 14.02 -4.44
C LEU A 131 1.07 14.53 -5.85
N GLU A 132 2.07 14.72 -6.68
CA GLU A 132 1.93 15.13 -8.09
C GLU A 132 1.42 13.99 -8.97
N GLU A 133 1.69 12.73 -8.61
CA GLU A 133 1.20 11.52 -9.29
C GLU A 133 0.55 10.56 -8.28
N PRO A 134 -0.59 10.96 -7.69
CA PRO A 134 -1.20 10.20 -6.59
C PRO A 134 -1.89 8.91 -7.04
N VAL A 135 -2.08 8.70 -8.35
CA VAL A 135 -2.82 7.56 -8.90
C VAL A 135 -1.85 6.47 -9.31
N HIS A 136 -2.04 5.29 -8.76
CA HIS A 136 -1.19 4.16 -9.07
C HIS A 136 -1.92 2.81 -9.05
N GLN A 137 -1.19 1.77 -9.44
CA GLN A 137 -1.57 0.36 -9.35
C GLN A 137 -0.39 -0.46 -8.86
N VAL A 138 -0.64 -1.49 -8.08
CA VAL A 138 0.37 -2.46 -7.62
C VAL A 138 0.01 -3.84 -8.15
N LEU A 139 1.00 -4.57 -8.67
CA LEU A 139 0.82 -5.83 -9.36
C LEU A 139 1.81 -6.89 -8.82
N ASN A 140 1.31 -8.08 -8.49
CA ASN A 140 2.14 -9.27 -8.38
C ASN A 140 2.07 -10.01 -9.72
N LEU A 141 3.05 -9.77 -10.58
CA LEU A 141 3.03 -10.29 -11.96
C LEU A 141 3.14 -11.82 -12.00
N PRO A 142 2.43 -12.51 -12.91
CA PRO A 142 2.53 -13.97 -13.05
C PRO A 142 3.94 -14.50 -13.27
N GLU A 143 4.80 -13.75 -13.96
CA GLU A 143 6.18 -14.08 -14.22
C GLU A 143 7.08 -14.09 -12.98
N TYR A 144 6.66 -13.46 -11.88
CA TYR A 144 7.38 -13.53 -10.61
C TYR A 144 7.28 -14.90 -9.95
N GLN A 145 6.20 -15.65 -10.20
CA GLN A 145 5.98 -17.02 -9.73
C GLN A 145 6.10 -17.21 -8.21
N GLU A 146 5.95 -16.13 -7.46
CA GLU A 146 6.04 -16.12 -6.00
C GLU A 146 5.00 -15.20 -5.37
N ARG A 147 4.55 -15.56 -4.16
CA ARG A 147 3.72 -14.69 -3.32
C ARG A 147 4.53 -13.49 -2.87
N ALA A 148 3.86 -12.38 -2.68
CA ALA A 148 4.49 -11.18 -2.14
C ALA A 148 3.75 -10.66 -0.91
N VAL A 149 4.49 -10.00 -0.03
CA VAL A 149 3.94 -9.22 1.08
C VAL A 149 4.54 -7.83 1.02
N SER A 150 3.68 -6.83 0.95
CA SER A 150 4.06 -5.43 1.08
C SER A 150 3.57 -4.85 2.41
N ILE A 151 4.36 -3.94 2.96
CA ILE A 151 3.97 -3.12 4.11
C ILE A 151 3.63 -1.75 3.58
N HIS A 152 2.43 -1.29 3.88
CA HIS A 152 1.94 0.03 3.50
C HIS A 152 1.73 0.89 4.74
N ILE A 153 2.07 2.15 4.64
CA ILE A 153 1.85 3.17 5.67
C ILE A 153 1.08 4.31 5.02
N TYR A 154 -0.01 4.72 5.63
CA TYR A 154 -0.83 5.83 5.17
C TYR A 154 -0.95 6.89 6.26
N SER A 155 -0.79 8.14 5.93
CA SER A 155 -0.94 9.26 6.85
C SER A 155 -1.70 10.42 6.21
N LYS A 156 -2.95 10.63 6.69
CA LYS A 156 -3.64 10.00 7.85
C LYS A 156 -4.40 8.74 7.41
N PRO A 157 -4.90 7.92 8.37
CA PRO A 157 -5.81 6.83 8.04
C PRO A 157 -7.05 7.33 7.29
N TYR A 158 -7.54 6.55 6.32
CA TYR A 158 -8.71 6.87 5.51
C TYR A 158 -9.56 5.63 5.24
N GLU A 159 -10.87 5.81 5.04
CA GLU A 159 -11.85 4.73 4.94
C GLU A 159 -12.34 4.46 3.52
N SER A 160 -12.00 5.32 2.57
CA SER A 160 -12.34 5.19 1.15
C SER A 160 -11.29 5.85 0.28
N CYS A 161 -11.18 5.39 -0.96
CA CYS A 161 -10.36 6.01 -2.01
C CYS A 161 -11.13 6.02 -3.32
N ASN A 162 -10.66 6.77 -4.32
CA ASN A 162 -11.19 6.64 -5.66
C ASN A 162 -10.55 5.44 -6.38
N SER A 163 -11.39 4.70 -7.08
CA SER A 163 -10.99 3.63 -7.98
C SER A 163 -11.34 4.04 -9.40
N TYR A 164 -10.34 3.95 -10.28
CA TYR A 164 -10.41 4.41 -11.67
C TYR A 164 -10.56 3.22 -12.62
N CYS A 165 -11.39 3.38 -13.65
CA CYS A 165 -11.59 2.42 -14.73
C CYS A 165 -10.98 3.01 -16.01
N LEU A 166 -9.90 2.40 -16.49
CA LEU A 166 -9.18 2.86 -17.68
C LEU A 166 -9.97 2.64 -18.98
N ASP A 167 -10.89 1.65 -19.00
CA ASP A 167 -11.67 1.33 -20.20
C ASP A 167 -12.80 2.32 -20.48
N THR A 168 -13.30 2.98 -19.41
CA THR A 168 -14.45 3.88 -19.50
C THR A 168 -14.12 5.32 -19.12
N ASP A 169 -12.86 5.58 -18.76
CA ASP A 169 -12.41 6.89 -18.24
C ASP A 169 -13.28 7.40 -17.09
N THR A 170 -13.66 6.50 -16.18
CA THR A 170 -14.53 6.87 -15.05
C THR A 170 -13.85 6.51 -13.71
N PHE A 171 -14.28 7.20 -12.65
CA PHE A 171 -13.89 6.84 -11.30
C PHE A 171 -15.08 6.85 -10.35
N LYS A 172 -14.91 6.16 -9.24
CA LYS A 172 -15.87 6.15 -8.13
C LYS A 172 -15.16 5.93 -6.80
N SER A 173 -15.72 6.51 -5.75
CA SER A 173 -15.29 6.21 -4.39
C SER A 173 -15.65 4.78 -4.01
N VAL A 174 -14.70 4.08 -3.41
CA VAL A 174 -14.86 2.71 -2.92
C VAL A 174 -14.45 2.63 -1.45
N PRO A 175 -15.20 1.92 -0.60
CA PRO A 175 -14.82 1.71 0.79
C PRO A 175 -13.60 0.80 0.88
N LEU A 176 -12.78 1.02 1.90
CA LEU A 176 -11.64 0.18 2.24
C LEU A 176 -11.97 -0.67 3.46
N CYS A 177 -11.64 -1.96 3.39
CA CYS A 177 -11.88 -2.90 4.47
C CYS A 177 -10.59 -3.60 4.86
N TYR A 178 -10.47 -3.98 6.13
CA TYR A 178 -9.43 -4.88 6.59
C TYR A 178 -9.88 -6.33 6.50
N THR A 179 -8.96 -7.24 6.21
CA THR A 179 -9.12 -8.68 6.32
C THR A 179 -8.88 -9.13 7.75
N SER A 180 -7.83 -8.57 8.39
CA SER A 180 -7.48 -8.88 9.77
C SER A 180 -7.02 -7.61 10.52
N ILE A 181 -7.12 -7.65 11.85
CA ILE A 181 -6.64 -6.57 12.74
C ILE A 181 -5.78 -7.20 13.82
N GLY A 182 -4.55 -6.71 14.00
CA GLY A 182 -3.61 -7.19 15.01
C GLY A 182 -3.30 -8.68 14.90
N GLY A 183 -3.34 -9.25 13.69
CA GLY A 183 -3.12 -10.67 13.42
C GLY A 183 -4.34 -11.56 13.71
N LYS A 184 -5.55 -10.99 13.83
CA LYS A 184 -6.80 -11.75 14.00
C LYS A 184 -7.72 -11.48 12.82
N LEU A 185 -8.15 -12.55 12.15
CA LEU A 185 -9.11 -12.50 11.05
C LEU A 185 -10.42 -11.87 11.54
N LEU A 186 -11.01 -11.00 10.72
CA LEU A 186 -12.30 -10.40 11.06
C LEU A 186 -13.45 -11.39 10.79
N ASN A 187 -14.49 -11.30 11.63
CA ASN A 187 -15.69 -12.13 11.46
C ASN A 187 -16.37 -11.84 10.12
N GLY A 188 -16.78 -12.90 9.42
CA GLY A 188 -17.47 -12.80 8.12
C GLY A 188 -16.54 -12.63 6.91
N VAL A 189 -15.23 -12.57 7.11
CA VAL A 189 -14.25 -12.66 6.01
C VAL A 189 -14.01 -14.12 5.68
N SER A 190 -14.26 -14.50 4.42
CA SER A 190 -13.88 -15.79 3.83
C SER A 190 -12.57 -15.60 3.05
N LEU A 191 -11.61 -16.51 3.24
CA LEU A 191 -10.33 -16.52 2.53
C LEU A 191 -10.29 -17.64 1.50
#